data_c6fa46fa923a0d98fb4583b272f1667b
#
_entry.id   c6fa46fa923a0d98fb4583b272f1667b
#
_cell.length_a   1.000
_cell.length_b   1.000
_cell.length_c   1.000
_cell.angle_alpha   90.00
_cell.angle_beta   90.00
_cell.angle_gamma   90.00
#
_symmetry.space_group_name_H-M   'P 1'
#
loop_
_entity.id
_entity.type
_entity.pdbx_description
1 polymer ?
#
loop_
_entity_poly.entity_id
_entity_poly.type
_entity_poly.pdbx_seq_one_letter_code
_entity_poly.pdbx_strand_id
1 'polypeptide(L)'
;PTSMLNAVSFLFEREQIPPELIRNIMLFSLDAFSPDGAFGKSGTSCTAMMFLSNWLSGFGQAGRLPITTAYYTGDRVYMGQQSPITDALHRGGAVVVRLFLDEWHYVLLTSERDGRVYLFDPYYVTEDFDDPSVVTDVDHPFAYNRVLPQSMLNGKAQTLYAFAEQEGREAVVLYNTETMLTPDNTIEYMI
;
A
#
# COMPACT_ATOMS: atom_id res chain seq x y z
N PRO A 1 -1.65 -9.58 4.51
CA PRO A 1 -1.97 -8.93 5.82
C PRO A 1 -0.95 -7.89 6.22
N THR A 2 0.35 -8.17 6.13
CA THR A 2 1.43 -7.32 6.64
C THR A 2 1.36 -5.89 6.12
N SER A 3 1.21 -5.69 4.80
CA SER A 3 1.14 -4.34 4.19
C SER A 3 -0.05 -3.52 4.71
N MET A 4 -1.21 -4.14 4.98
CA MET A 4 -2.37 -3.47 5.56
C MET A 4 -2.14 -3.08 7.03
N LEU A 5 -1.51 -3.96 7.82
CA LEU A 5 -1.15 -3.66 9.22
C LEU A 5 -0.12 -2.55 9.29
N ASN A 6 0.89 -2.59 8.42
CA ASN A 6 1.93 -1.57 8.35
C ASN A 6 1.36 -0.22 7.86
N ALA A 7 0.36 -0.20 6.97
CA ALA A 7 -0.32 1.02 6.58
C ALA A 7 -0.99 1.71 7.77
N VAL A 8 -1.68 0.94 8.63
CA VAL A 8 -2.27 1.47 9.86
C VAL A 8 -1.19 1.97 10.82
N SER A 9 -0.12 1.20 11.01
CA SER A 9 1.01 1.60 11.86
C SER A 9 1.67 2.90 11.38
N PHE A 10 1.91 3.02 10.08
CA PHE A 10 2.50 4.20 9.44
C PHE A 10 1.61 5.44 9.61
N LEU A 11 0.31 5.33 9.29
CA LEU A 11 -0.63 6.47 9.33
C LEU A 11 -0.89 7.00 10.74
N PHE A 12 -0.77 6.16 11.76
CA PHE A 12 -1.08 6.52 13.14
C PHE A 12 0.16 6.56 14.04
N GLU A 13 1.36 6.41 13.47
CA GLU A 13 2.64 6.40 14.21
C GLU A 13 2.57 5.47 15.45
N ARG A 14 1.97 4.28 15.28
CA ARG A 14 1.70 3.36 16.38
C ARG A 14 2.56 2.11 16.30
N GLU A 15 3.25 1.82 17.37
CA GLU A 15 3.88 0.52 17.59
C GLU A 15 2.84 -0.56 17.96
N GLN A 16 1.73 -0.16 18.59
CA GLN A 16 0.65 -1.07 19.00
C GLN A 16 -0.61 -0.81 18.19
N ILE A 17 -0.97 -1.76 17.34
CA ILE A 17 -2.22 -1.76 16.58
C ILE A 17 -3.32 -2.39 17.45
N PRO A 18 -4.55 -1.83 17.47
CA PRO A 18 -5.65 -2.41 18.21
C PRO A 18 -5.86 -3.90 17.86
N PRO A 19 -6.01 -4.79 18.84
CA PRO A 19 -6.16 -6.23 18.60
C PRO A 19 -7.31 -6.60 17.66
N GLU A 20 -8.37 -5.82 17.66
CA GLU A 20 -9.51 -5.99 16.74
C GLU A 20 -9.09 -5.79 15.27
N LEU A 21 -8.25 -4.78 14.99
CA LEU A 21 -7.72 -4.55 13.64
C LEU A 21 -6.81 -5.68 13.21
N ILE A 22 -5.87 -6.09 14.07
CA ILE A 22 -4.97 -7.22 13.78
C ILE A 22 -5.79 -8.46 13.46
N ARG A 23 -6.73 -8.82 14.33
CA ARG A 23 -7.56 -10.01 14.17
C ARG A 23 -8.32 -10.00 12.85
N ASN A 24 -9.00 -8.90 12.52
CA ASN A 24 -9.85 -8.84 11.34
C ASN A 24 -9.02 -8.75 10.04
N ILE A 25 -7.94 -7.98 10.02
CA ILE A 25 -7.03 -7.94 8.87
C ILE A 25 -6.44 -9.33 8.63
N MET A 26 -5.96 -10.03 9.65
CA MET A 26 -5.43 -11.38 9.52
C MET A 26 -6.48 -12.38 9.05
N LEU A 27 -7.68 -12.34 9.63
CA LEU A 27 -8.77 -13.26 9.31
C LEU A 27 -9.20 -13.14 7.84
N PHE A 28 -9.35 -11.91 7.35
CA PHE A 28 -9.89 -11.67 6.01
C PHE A 28 -8.83 -11.59 4.91
N SER A 29 -7.55 -11.44 5.25
CA SER A 29 -6.47 -11.41 4.25
C SER A 29 -6.02 -12.80 3.77
N LEU A 30 -6.27 -13.84 4.55
CA LEU A 30 -5.80 -15.19 4.23
C LEU A 30 -6.95 -16.03 3.65
N ASP A 31 -7.55 -15.55 2.57
CA ASP A 31 -8.77 -16.12 1.98
C ASP A 31 -8.51 -17.04 0.78
N ALA A 32 -7.29 -17.08 0.27
CA ALA A 32 -6.97 -17.91 -0.90
C ALA A 32 -6.61 -19.35 -0.51
N PHE A 33 -7.05 -20.30 -1.36
CA PHE A 33 -6.73 -21.71 -1.22
C PHE A 33 -5.53 -22.08 -2.10
N SER A 34 -4.66 -22.94 -1.59
CA SER A 34 -3.63 -23.58 -2.41
C SER A 34 -4.24 -24.64 -3.34
N PRO A 35 -3.51 -25.07 -4.40
CA PRO A 35 -4.01 -26.10 -5.32
C PRO A 35 -4.41 -27.43 -4.66
N ASP A 36 -3.83 -27.74 -3.51
CA ASP A 36 -4.19 -28.92 -2.68
C ASP A 36 -5.36 -28.65 -1.71
N GLY A 37 -5.97 -27.45 -1.79
CA GLY A 37 -7.14 -27.07 -1.00
C GLY A 37 -6.86 -26.57 0.41
N ALA A 38 -5.60 -26.32 0.78
CA ALA A 38 -5.26 -25.76 2.08
C ALA A 38 -5.61 -24.28 2.14
N PHE A 39 -6.43 -23.88 3.12
CA PHE A 39 -6.87 -22.52 3.33
C PHE A 39 -5.72 -21.61 3.79
N GLY A 40 -5.69 -20.37 3.28
CA GLY A 40 -4.73 -19.34 3.68
C GLY A 40 -3.28 -19.59 3.21
N LYS A 41 -3.06 -20.52 2.29
CA LYS A 41 -1.71 -20.86 1.79
C LYS A 41 -1.30 -20.13 0.51
N SER A 42 -2.26 -19.56 -0.22
CA SER A 42 -2.01 -18.86 -1.50
C SER A 42 -2.17 -17.34 -1.38
N GLY A 43 -1.98 -16.79 -0.18
CA GLY A 43 -1.94 -15.36 0.07
C GLY A 43 -3.32 -14.70 0.17
N THR A 44 -3.44 -13.49 -0.35
CA THR A 44 -4.61 -12.61 -0.24
C THR A 44 -5.20 -12.38 -1.62
N SER A 45 -6.52 -12.56 -1.79
CA SER A 45 -7.22 -12.25 -3.04
C SER A 45 -7.55 -10.77 -3.19
N CYS A 46 -7.84 -10.34 -4.42
CA CYS A 46 -8.38 -9.00 -4.72
C CYS A 46 -9.71 -8.74 -3.99
N THR A 47 -10.54 -9.78 -3.85
CA THR A 47 -11.82 -9.68 -3.11
C THR A 47 -11.59 -9.37 -1.64
N ALA A 48 -10.61 -10.01 -1.01
CA ALA A 48 -10.23 -9.72 0.37
C ALA A 48 -9.73 -8.28 0.53
N MET A 49 -8.92 -7.77 -0.40
CA MET A 49 -8.44 -6.40 -0.34
C MET A 49 -9.55 -5.37 -0.50
N MET A 50 -10.47 -5.59 -1.43
CA MET A 50 -11.68 -4.76 -1.57
C MET A 50 -12.54 -4.79 -0.29
N PHE A 51 -12.77 -5.98 0.27
CA PHE A 51 -13.51 -6.14 1.51
C PHE A 51 -12.83 -5.40 2.68
N LEU A 52 -11.53 -5.55 2.86
CA LEU A 52 -10.76 -4.89 3.92
C LEU A 52 -10.80 -3.37 3.77
N SER A 53 -10.71 -2.86 2.54
CA SER A 53 -10.89 -1.42 2.28
C SER A 53 -12.26 -0.94 2.77
N ASN A 54 -13.34 -1.58 2.34
CA ASN A 54 -14.71 -1.21 2.75
C ASN A 54 -14.91 -1.35 4.27
N TRP A 55 -14.39 -2.43 4.86
CA TRP A 55 -14.50 -2.66 6.30
C TRP A 55 -13.77 -1.58 7.11
N LEU A 56 -12.54 -1.19 6.72
CA LEU A 56 -11.79 -0.12 7.38
C LEU A 56 -12.50 1.23 7.28
N SER A 57 -13.06 1.57 6.11
CA SER A 57 -13.91 2.76 5.98
C SER A 57 -15.10 2.74 6.93
N GLY A 58 -15.80 1.61 7.03
CA GLY A 58 -16.90 1.44 7.97
C GLY A 58 -16.46 1.54 9.44
N PHE A 59 -15.27 1.00 9.74
CA PHE A 59 -14.66 1.11 11.06
C PHE A 59 -14.38 2.57 11.43
N GLY A 60 -13.91 3.37 10.46
CA GLY A 60 -13.72 4.81 10.61
C GLY A 60 -15.02 5.56 10.79
N GLN A 61 -16.02 5.30 9.95
CA GLN A 61 -17.35 5.90 10.06
C GLN A 61 -18.04 5.61 11.41
N ALA A 62 -17.78 4.45 11.99
CA ALA A 62 -18.25 4.11 13.33
C ALA A 62 -17.48 4.82 14.47
N GLY A 63 -16.52 5.69 14.14
CA GLY A 63 -15.72 6.47 15.10
C GLY A 63 -14.73 5.63 15.92
N ARG A 64 -14.36 4.42 15.45
CA ARG A 64 -13.45 3.52 16.16
C ARG A 64 -11.98 3.88 15.92
N LEU A 65 -11.66 4.49 14.79
CA LEU A 65 -10.36 5.02 14.41
C LEU A 65 -10.59 6.10 13.34
N PRO A 66 -9.88 7.23 13.32
CA PRO A 66 -10.06 8.26 12.30
C PRO A 66 -9.40 7.83 10.96
N ILE A 67 -9.92 6.77 10.35
CA ILE A 67 -9.42 6.18 9.11
C ILE A 67 -10.48 6.25 8.01
N THR A 68 -10.05 6.55 6.79
CA THR A 68 -10.86 6.35 5.58
C THR A 68 -10.04 5.65 4.52
N THR A 69 -10.70 4.92 3.64
CA THR A 69 -10.05 4.14 2.59
C THR A 69 -10.82 4.22 1.27
N ALA A 70 -10.11 3.98 0.18
CA ALA A 70 -10.68 3.81 -1.14
C ALA A 70 -9.98 2.67 -1.90
N TYR A 71 -10.74 1.87 -2.64
CA TYR A 71 -10.23 0.78 -3.46
C TYR A 71 -10.24 1.17 -4.93
N TYR A 72 -9.13 1.00 -5.61
CA TYR A 72 -8.95 1.30 -7.03
C TYR A 72 -8.46 0.08 -7.79
N THR A 73 -8.90 -0.03 -9.05
CA THR A 73 -8.48 -1.10 -9.97
C THR A 73 -8.22 -0.55 -11.36
N GLY A 74 -7.55 -1.34 -12.17
CA GLY A 74 -7.43 -1.10 -13.61
C GLY A 74 -6.66 0.17 -13.95
N ASP A 75 -7.25 0.99 -14.79
CA ASP A 75 -6.69 2.24 -15.32
C ASP A 75 -6.49 3.34 -14.25
N ARG A 76 -7.13 3.19 -13.09
CA ARG A 76 -6.94 4.10 -11.94
C ARG A 76 -5.65 3.80 -11.15
N VAL A 77 -4.98 2.68 -11.41
CA VAL A 77 -3.79 2.24 -10.70
C VAL A 77 -2.53 2.50 -11.53
N TYR A 78 -1.92 3.66 -11.30
CA TYR A 78 -0.66 4.09 -11.93
C TYR A 78 0.01 5.18 -11.08
N MET A 79 1.29 5.46 -11.33
CA MET A 79 2.02 6.58 -10.74
C MET A 79 2.10 7.74 -11.73
N GLY A 80 1.88 8.97 -11.30
CA GLY A 80 2.01 10.17 -12.12
C GLY A 80 0.92 11.21 -11.86
N GLN A 81 0.87 12.25 -12.69
CA GLN A 81 -0.12 13.32 -12.58
C GLN A 81 -1.55 12.77 -12.68
N GLN A 82 -2.44 13.29 -11.84
CA GLN A 82 -3.85 12.89 -11.73
C GLN A 82 -4.09 11.44 -11.27
N SER A 83 -3.03 10.72 -10.88
CA SER A 83 -3.17 9.42 -10.26
C SER A 83 -3.75 9.54 -8.86
N PRO A 84 -4.80 8.79 -8.50
CA PRO A 84 -5.28 8.76 -7.12
C PRO A 84 -4.26 8.21 -6.13
N ILE A 85 -3.30 7.40 -6.60
CA ILE A 85 -2.20 6.86 -5.79
C ILE A 85 -1.20 7.96 -5.47
N THR A 86 -0.74 8.71 -6.49
CA THR A 86 0.20 9.82 -6.30
C THR A 86 -0.44 10.94 -5.45
N ASP A 87 -1.71 11.29 -5.72
CA ASP A 87 -2.45 12.25 -4.90
C ASP A 87 -2.52 11.81 -3.43
N ALA A 88 -2.79 10.52 -3.20
CA ALA A 88 -2.85 9.99 -1.85
C ALA A 88 -1.53 10.16 -1.09
N LEU A 89 -0.41 9.81 -1.72
CA LEU A 89 0.91 9.94 -1.10
C LEU A 89 1.26 11.41 -0.81
N HIS A 90 0.91 12.34 -1.71
CA HIS A 90 1.14 13.77 -1.52
C HIS A 90 0.26 14.36 -0.41
N ARG A 91 -0.88 13.76 -0.12
CA ARG A 91 -1.79 14.18 0.94
C ARG A 91 -1.54 13.49 2.29
N GLY A 92 -0.42 12.80 2.43
CA GLY A 92 -0.06 12.09 3.66
C GLY A 92 -0.79 10.77 3.87
N GLY A 93 -1.35 10.21 2.79
CA GLY A 93 -1.93 8.88 2.79
C GLY A 93 -0.88 7.79 2.64
N ALA A 94 -1.32 6.55 2.80
CA ALA A 94 -0.57 5.33 2.53
C ALA A 94 -1.31 4.50 1.49
N VAL A 95 -0.59 3.76 0.64
CA VAL A 95 -1.22 2.99 -0.43
C VAL A 95 -0.69 1.56 -0.45
N VAL A 96 -1.57 0.60 -0.22
CA VAL A 96 -1.24 -0.82 -0.41
C VAL A 96 -1.54 -1.17 -1.86
N VAL A 97 -0.53 -1.63 -2.57
CA VAL A 97 -0.61 -1.99 -3.99
C VAL A 97 -0.15 -3.42 -4.23
N ARG A 98 -0.69 -4.03 -5.29
CA ARG A 98 -0.24 -5.32 -5.79
C ARG A 98 0.83 -5.09 -6.85
N LEU A 99 2.02 -5.65 -6.65
CA LEU A 99 3.16 -5.57 -7.57
C LEU A 99 3.69 -6.96 -7.89
N PHE A 100 4.44 -7.06 -8.98
CA PHE A 100 5.13 -8.28 -9.37
C PHE A 100 6.56 -8.29 -8.81
N LEU A 101 6.93 -9.38 -8.11
CA LEU A 101 8.28 -9.70 -7.64
C LEU A 101 8.41 -11.23 -7.73
N ASP A 102 8.86 -11.77 -8.84
CA ASP A 102 8.82 -13.21 -9.14
C ASP A 102 7.41 -13.81 -9.05
N GLU A 103 6.61 -13.36 -8.12
CA GLU A 103 5.19 -13.64 -7.94
C GLU A 103 4.43 -12.35 -7.54
N TRP A 104 3.11 -12.42 -7.55
CA TRP A 104 2.27 -11.32 -7.13
C TRP A 104 2.25 -11.17 -5.61
N HIS A 105 2.57 -9.99 -5.11
CA HIS A 105 2.45 -9.70 -3.69
C HIS A 105 2.06 -8.24 -3.43
N TYR A 106 1.71 -7.94 -2.18
CA TYR A 106 1.30 -6.60 -1.77
C TYR A 106 2.43 -5.90 -1.02
N VAL A 107 2.70 -4.67 -1.42
CA VAL A 107 3.62 -3.76 -0.75
C VAL A 107 2.89 -2.51 -0.27
N LEU A 108 3.52 -1.74 0.60
CA LEU A 108 3.01 -0.47 1.12
C LEU A 108 3.82 0.68 0.54
N LEU A 109 3.20 1.56 -0.26
CA LEU A 109 3.80 2.82 -0.67
C LEU A 109 3.55 3.85 0.43
N THR A 110 4.59 4.56 0.85
CA THR A 110 4.55 5.53 1.96
C THR A 110 4.81 6.97 1.53
N SER A 111 5.58 7.18 0.47
CA SER A 111 5.78 8.51 -0.12
C SER A 111 6.24 8.46 -1.56
N GLU A 112 6.09 9.58 -2.26
CA GLU A 112 6.67 9.84 -3.58
C GLU A 112 7.36 11.20 -3.53
N ARG A 113 8.60 11.28 -4.01
CA ARG A 113 9.39 12.51 -4.09
C ARG A 113 10.30 12.46 -5.31
N ASP A 114 10.28 13.51 -6.10
CA ASP A 114 11.17 13.67 -7.25
C ASP A 114 11.18 12.47 -8.22
N GLY A 115 10.00 11.88 -8.45
CA GLY A 115 9.83 10.72 -9.33
C GLY A 115 10.33 9.39 -8.74
N ARG A 116 10.65 9.35 -7.46
CA ARG A 116 11.01 8.14 -6.72
C ARG A 116 9.91 7.78 -5.71
N VAL A 117 9.63 6.51 -5.64
CA VAL A 117 8.65 5.93 -4.70
C VAL A 117 9.40 5.27 -3.56
N TYR A 118 8.97 5.56 -2.36
CA TYR A 118 9.41 4.96 -1.11
C TYR A 118 8.36 3.94 -0.70
N LEU A 119 8.76 2.70 -0.52
CA LEU A 119 7.85 1.63 -0.18
C LEU A 119 8.40 0.70 0.89
N PHE A 120 7.50 0.10 1.63
CA PHE A 120 7.80 -0.99 2.54
C PHE A 120 7.35 -2.31 1.90
N ASP A 121 8.33 -3.16 1.59
CA ASP A 121 8.08 -4.52 1.13
C ASP A 121 8.17 -5.47 2.33
N PRO A 122 7.09 -6.24 2.65
CA PRO A 122 7.11 -7.22 3.72
C PRO A 122 8.03 -8.42 3.43
N TYR A 123 8.44 -8.63 2.18
CA TYR A 123 9.50 -9.56 1.83
C TYR A 123 10.85 -8.92 2.20
N TYR A 124 11.30 -9.21 3.41
CA TYR A 124 12.48 -8.58 3.97
C TYR A 124 13.76 -9.23 3.44
N VAL A 125 14.51 -8.46 2.66
CA VAL A 125 15.89 -8.78 2.22
C VAL A 125 16.79 -7.57 2.51
N THR A 126 18.05 -7.81 2.79
CA THR A 126 19.07 -6.80 3.08
C THR A 126 20.06 -6.65 1.93
N GLU A 127 20.11 -7.62 1.03
CA GLU A 127 20.96 -7.61 -0.13
C GLU A 127 20.40 -6.66 -1.20
N ASP A 128 21.31 -6.10 -2.01
CA ASP A 128 20.94 -5.29 -3.16
C ASP A 128 20.29 -6.15 -4.26
N PHE A 129 19.39 -5.56 -5.00
CA PHE A 129 18.81 -6.16 -6.20
C PHE A 129 19.82 -6.07 -7.37
N ASP A 130 19.70 -6.99 -8.34
CA ASP A 130 20.48 -6.94 -9.58
C ASP A 130 20.21 -5.65 -10.38
N ASP A 131 19.02 -5.08 -10.25
CA ASP A 131 18.69 -3.77 -10.83
C ASP A 131 19.13 -2.64 -9.88
N PRO A 132 20.16 -1.86 -10.24
CA PRO A 132 20.69 -0.80 -9.37
C PRO A 132 19.75 0.39 -9.20
N SER A 133 18.64 0.45 -9.93
CA SER A 133 17.61 1.49 -9.73
C SER A 133 16.75 1.23 -8.49
N VAL A 134 16.73 -0.02 -8.00
CA VAL A 134 16.11 -0.41 -6.74
C VAL A 134 17.11 -0.29 -5.61
N VAL A 135 16.90 0.67 -4.74
CA VAL A 135 17.75 0.87 -3.56
C VAL A 135 17.15 0.14 -2.37
N THR A 136 17.91 -0.77 -1.76
CA THR A 136 17.59 -1.37 -0.47
C THR A 136 18.06 -0.43 0.64
N ASP A 137 17.15 -0.03 1.52
CA ASP A 137 17.42 0.85 2.66
C ASP A 137 16.62 0.39 3.86
N VAL A 138 17.28 -0.29 4.79
CA VAL A 138 16.66 -0.92 5.95
C VAL A 138 16.72 -0.08 7.23
N ASP A 139 17.26 1.14 7.14
CA ASP A 139 17.43 2.02 8.29
C ASP A 139 16.15 2.81 8.67
N HIS A 140 15.06 2.60 7.90
CA HIS A 140 13.78 3.26 8.09
C HIS A 140 12.63 2.29 8.36
N PRO A 141 12.67 1.46 9.42
CA PRO A 141 11.80 0.31 9.63
C PRO A 141 10.31 0.65 9.75
N PHE A 142 9.95 1.91 10.05
CA PHE A 142 8.56 2.35 10.18
C PHE A 142 8.05 3.14 8.96
N ALA A 143 8.87 3.32 7.94
CA ALA A 143 8.52 4.13 6.78
C ALA A 143 8.69 3.38 5.46
N TYR A 144 9.88 2.86 5.18
CA TYR A 144 10.16 2.16 3.92
C TYR A 144 11.41 1.27 4.09
N ASN A 145 11.58 0.34 3.16
CA ASN A 145 12.80 -0.45 3.03
C ASN A 145 13.27 -0.59 1.58
N ARG A 146 12.58 0.07 0.65
CA ARG A 146 12.96 0.17 -0.77
C ARG A 146 12.70 1.57 -1.30
N VAL A 147 13.56 2.00 -2.22
CA VAL A 147 13.37 3.25 -2.98
C VAL A 147 13.63 2.95 -4.45
N LEU A 148 12.68 3.27 -5.32
CA LEU A 148 12.77 2.97 -6.75
C LEU A 148 12.06 4.02 -7.60
N PRO A 149 12.38 4.12 -8.92
CA PRO A 149 11.72 5.07 -9.80
C PRO A 149 10.24 4.76 -9.99
N GLN A 150 9.38 5.77 -9.99
CA GLN A 150 7.94 5.58 -10.28
C GLN A 150 7.67 4.95 -11.65
N SER A 151 8.56 5.15 -12.63
CA SER A 151 8.45 4.54 -13.95
C SER A 151 8.51 3.01 -13.92
N MET A 152 9.21 2.43 -12.94
CA MET A 152 9.27 0.99 -12.75
C MET A 152 7.91 0.42 -12.37
N LEU A 153 7.18 1.09 -11.45
CA LEU A 153 5.83 0.66 -11.08
C LEU A 153 4.87 0.67 -12.28
N ASN A 154 5.01 1.64 -13.18
CA ASN A 154 4.15 1.76 -14.36
C ASN A 154 4.43 0.72 -15.46
N GLY A 155 5.40 -0.17 -15.27
CA GLY A 155 5.70 -1.26 -16.20
C GLY A 155 4.46 -2.05 -16.56
N LYS A 156 4.33 -2.42 -17.87
CA LYS A 156 3.18 -3.17 -18.40
C LYS A 156 3.41 -4.67 -18.45
N ALA A 157 4.65 -5.11 -18.32
CA ALA A 157 5.03 -6.51 -18.24
C ALA A 157 5.22 -6.93 -16.78
N GLN A 158 5.18 -8.23 -16.52
CA GLN A 158 5.48 -8.82 -15.22
C GLN A 158 7.00 -8.77 -14.97
N THR A 159 7.46 -7.59 -14.59
CA THR A 159 8.85 -7.31 -14.22
C THR A 159 8.92 -6.80 -12.78
N LEU A 160 10.12 -6.79 -12.23
CA LEU A 160 10.38 -6.38 -10.84
C LEU A 160 9.64 -5.08 -10.48
N TYR A 161 8.83 -5.14 -9.44
CA TYR A 161 8.00 -4.05 -8.89
C TYR A 161 7.03 -3.38 -9.87
N ALA A 162 6.65 -4.05 -10.97
CA ALA A 162 5.69 -3.52 -11.92
C ALA A 162 4.24 -3.79 -11.50
N PHE A 163 3.35 -2.86 -11.83
CA PHE A 163 1.89 -3.09 -11.79
C PHE A 163 1.44 -4.10 -12.85
N ALA A 164 2.24 -4.27 -13.91
CA ALA A 164 1.99 -5.11 -15.09
C ALA A 164 0.68 -4.78 -15.82
N GLU A 165 -0.03 -5.80 -16.29
CA GLU A 165 -1.25 -5.64 -17.11
C GLU A 165 -2.33 -4.90 -16.33
N GLN A 166 -3.05 -4.02 -17.05
CA GLN A 166 -4.01 -3.10 -16.46
C GLN A 166 -5.14 -3.81 -15.72
N GLU A 167 -5.63 -4.92 -16.24
CA GLU A 167 -6.75 -5.69 -15.69
C GLU A 167 -6.44 -6.30 -14.31
N GLY A 168 -5.17 -6.54 -14.03
CA GLY A 168 -4.71 -7.12 -12.76
C GLY A 168 -4.32 -6.10 -11.69
N ARG A 169 -4.34 -4.81 -12.03
CA ARG A 169 -3.90 -3.75 -11.12
C ARG A 169 -4.93 -3.47 -10.05
N GLU A 170 -4.46 -3.32 -8.82
CA GLU A 170 -5.29 -2.92 -7.69
C GLU A 170 -4.51 -2.14 -6.64
N ALA A 171 -5.20 -1.28 -5.93
CA ALA A 171 -4.67 -0.48 -4.84
C ALA A 171 -5.72 -0.19 -3.78
N VAL A 172 -5.31 -0.19 -2.53
CA VAL A 172 -6.07 0.35 -1.40
C VAL A 172 -5.38 1.61 -0.92
N VAL A 173 -6.04 2.74 -1.05
CA VAL A 173 -5.60 4.02 -0.49
C VAL A 173 -6.16 4.14 0.92
N LEU A 174 -5.33 4.57 1.87
CA LEU A 174 -5.71 4.76 3.26
C LEU A 174 -5.28 6.16 3.72
N TYR A 175 -6.12 6.81 4.53
CA TYR A 175 -5.81 8.07 5.18
C TYR A 175 -6.14 8.03 6.68
N ASN A 176 -5.32 8.71 7.46
CA ASN A 176 -5.73 9.21 8.75
C ASN A 176 -6.49 10.53 8.52
N THR A 177 -7.77 10.58 8.84
CA THR A 177 -8.63 11.73 8.55
C THR A 177 -8.30 12.96 9.40
N GLU A 178 -7.53 12.81 10.48
CA GLU A 178 -7.07 13.93 11.32
C GLU A 178 -5.82 14.61 10.76
N THR A 179 -4.99 13.88 9.99
CA THR A 179 -3.72 14.39 9.46
C THR A 179 -3.68 14.52 7.93
N MET A 180 -4.67 13.97 7.23
CA MET A 180 -4.78 14.05 5.79
C MET A 180 -4.82 15.51 5.31
N LEU A 181 -3.95 15.86 4.37
CA LEU A 181 -3.96 17.19 3.76
C LEU A 181 -5.21 17.39 2.89
N THR A 182 -5.88 18.49 3.12
CA THR A 182 -7.06 18.95 2.37
C THR A 182 -6.87 20.40 1.96
N PRO A 183 -7.62 20.94 0.98
CA PRO A 183 -7.56 22.37 0.66
C PRO A 183 -7.82 23.28 1.85
N ASP A 184 -8.60 22.81 2.85
CA ASP A 184 -8.98 23.62 4.00
C ASP A 184 -7.89 23.65 5.10
N ASN A 185 -7.01 22.65 5.15
CA ASN A 185 -5.94 22.56 6.17
C ASN A 185 -4.52 22.70 5.58
N THR A 186 -4.40 22.91 4.28
CA THR A 186 -3.13 23.19 3.62
C THR A 186 -2.87 24.67 3.64
N ILE A 187 -1.79 25.08 4.30
CA ILE A 187 -1.36 26.50 4.29
C ILE A 187 -0.42 26.69 3.10
N GLU A 188 -0.88 27.47 2.12
CA GLU A 188 -0.01 27.97 1.06
C GLU A 188 0.74 29.18 1.59
N TYR A 189 2.05 29.05 1.76
CA TYR A 189 2.90 30.20 2.03
C TYR A 189 3.26 30.84 0.69
N MET A 190 2.75 32.06 0.45
CA MET A 190 3.34 32.91 -0.57
C MET A 190 4.64 33.48 -0.03
N ILE A 191 5.74 33.18 -0.69
CA ILE A 191 7.06 33.77 -0.45
C ILE A 191 7.25 34.91 -1.39
#